data_20ab6f099c1d1ca98a22ac65053f188b
#
_entry.id   20ab6f099c1d1ca98a22ac65053f188b
#
_cell.length_a   1.000
_cell.length_b   1.000
_cell.length_c   1.000
_cell.angle_alpha   90.00
_cell.angle_beta   90.00
_cell.angle_gamma   90.00
#
_symmetry.space_group_name_H-M   'P 1'
#
loop_
_entity.id
_entity.type
_entity.pdbx_description
1 polymer ?
#
loop_
_entity_poly.entity_id
_entity_poly.type
_entity_poly.pdbx_seq_one_letter_code
_entity_poly.pdbx_strand_id
1 'polypeptide(L)'
;MATSIMNQLLNLWAAIEIIVPIDHSCGRDKIVQITDTIGVMLTLKYGSKIFSDLYKSMKLWDKHTLNHFISKVPVEYGNDLERFIAFVVLSEYEPDRKDLYNLLNDFPLLRYRIYSINKKFSTPKSIHDTMSNHMRKLSWHIRRIYRTRNSMVHNLSDALF
;
A
#
# COMPACT_ATOMS: atom_id res chain seq x y z
N MET A 1 10.74 29.65 -2.01
CA MET A 1 10.26 28.29 -1.61
C MET A 1 9.35 27.62 -2.66
N ALA A 2 8.39 28.31 -3.26
CA ALA A 2 7.49 27.73 -4.27
C ALA A 2 8.21 27.14 -5.51
N THR A 3 9.23 27.84 -6.01
CA THR A 3 10.05 27.40 -7.15
C THR A 3 10.76 26.05 -6.92
N SER A 4 11.19 25.78 -5.68
CA SER A 4 11.85 24.50 -5.34
C SER A 4 10.89 23.31 -5.38
N ILE A 5 9.68 23.46 -4.87
CA ILE A 5 8.66 22.39 -4.87
C ILE A 5 8.18 22.11 -6.29
N MET A 6 8.00 23.14 -7.09
CA MET A 6 7.62 23.03 -8.50
C MET A 6 8.67 22.24 -9.29
N ASN A 7 9.96 22.60 -9.15
CA ASN A 7 11.05 21.88 -9.80
C ASN A 7 11.15 20.42 -9.35
N GLN A 8 10.93 20.13 -8.06
CA GLN A 8 10.90 18.77 -7.54
C GLN A 8 9.78 17.94 -8.18
N LEU A 9 8.58 18.51 -8.34
CA LEU A 9 7.46 17.85 -9.00
C LEU A 9 7.76 17.57 -10.48
N LEU A 10 8.32 18.53 -11.20
CA LEU A 10 8.69 18.38 -12.61
C LEU A 10 9.77 17.29 -12.79
N ASN A 11 10.80 17.30 -11.95
CA ASN A 11 11.87 16.30 -11.99
C ASN A 11 11.36 14.90 -11.63
N LEU A 12 10.50 14.78 -10.61
CA LEU A 12 9.88 13.52 -10.25
C LEU A 12 9.03 12.96 -11.40
N TRP A 13 8.25 13.84 -12.05
CA TRP A 13 7.44 13.43 -13.18
C TRP A 13 8.28 12.98 -14.37
N ALA A 14 9.35 13.72 -14.70
CA ALA A 14 10.30 13.36 -15.75
C ALA A 14 10.95 11.98 -15.46
N ALA A 15 11.34 11.72 -14.22
CA ALA A 15 11.85 10.42 -13.82
C ALA A 15 10.83 9.28 -14.02
N ILE A 16 9.56 9.52 -13.70
CA ILE A 16 8.46 8.56 -13.94
C ILE A 16 8.34 8.27 -15.44
N GLU A 17 8.37 9.29 -16.29
CA GLU A 17 8.28 9.15 -17.74
C GLU A 17 9.46 8.38 -18.37
N ILE A 18 10.63 8.43 -17.74
CA ILE A 18 11.82 7.67 -18.16
C ILE A 18 11.73 6.21 -17.73
N ILE A 19 11.25 5.97 -16.51
CA ILE A 19 11.20 4.60 -15.93
C ILE A 19 10.09 3.76 -16.56
N VAL A 20 8.94 4.36 -16.89
CA VAL A 20 7.80 3.63 -17.45
C VAL A 20 7.95 3.52 -18.98
N PRO A 21 8.12 2.31 -19.50
CA PRO A 21 8.14 2.13 -20.96
C PRO A 21 6.80 2.53 -21.57
N ILE A 22 6.84 3.43 -22.53
CA ILE A 22 5.65 3.89 -23.25
C ILE A 22 5.57 3.18 -24.58
N ASP A 23 4.49 2.46 -24.80
CA ASP A 23 4.19 1.85 -26.10
C ASP A 23 3.37 2.84 -26.95
N HIS A 24 4.01 3.43 -27.93
CA HIS A 24 3.38 4.36 -28.88
C HIS A 24 2.47 3.65 -29.90
N SER A 25 2.59 2.35 -30.07
CA SER A 25 1.81 1.55 -31.02
C SER A 25 0.42 1.17 -30.53
N CYS A 26 0.20 1.17 -29.20
CA CYS A 26 -1.04 0.69 -28.58
C CYS A 26 -2.23 1.67 -28.64
N GLY A 27 -2.05 2.89 -29.16
CA GLY A 27 -3.11 3.90 -29.27
C GLY A 27 -3.67 4.43 -27.92
N ARG A 28 -3.07 4.06 -26.77
CA ARG A 28 -3.49 4.53 -25.45
C ARG A 28 -2.69 5.76 -25.02
N ASP A 29 -3.38 6.68 -24.37
CA ASP A 29 -2.74 7.88 -23.81
C ASP A 29 -1.58 7.53 -22.88
N LYS A 30 -0.49 8.28 -22.94
CA LYS A 30 0.69 8.15 -22.08
C LYS A 30 0.34 8.09 -20.60
N ILE A 31 -0.59 8.94 -20.14
CA ILE A 31 -1.01 8.97 -18.74
C ILE A 31 -1.71 7.69 -18.31
N VAL A 32 -2.43 7.02 -19.21
CA VAL A 32 -3.09 5.74 -18.92
C VAL A 32 -2.03 4.66 -18.72
N GLN A 33 -1.03 4.58 -19.60
CA GLN A 33 0.05 3.59 -19.52
C GLN A 33 0.88 3.77 -18.24
N ILE A 34 1.23 5.01 -17.88
CA ILE A 34 1.92 5.35 -16.62
C ILE A 34 1.08 4.92 -15.44
N THR A 35 -0.22 5.24 -15.44
CA THR A 35 -1.13 4.93 -14.33
C THR A 35 -1.27 3.43 -14.13
N ASP A 36 -1.42 2.68 -15.21
CA ASP A 36 -1.55 1.22 -15.15
C ASP A 36 -0.28 0.57 -14.62
N THR A 37 0.89 0.97 -15.11
CA THR A 37 2.18 0.39 -14.70
C THR A 37 2.50 0.71 -13.24
N ILE A 38 2.53 1.99 -12.88
CA ILE A 38 2.89 2.44 -11.52
C ILE A 38 1.83 2.01 -10.52
N GLY A 39 0.55 2.09 -10.89
CA GLY A 39 -0.55 1.70 -10.03
C GLY A 39 -0.48 0.24 -9.61
N VAL A 40 -0.15 -0.68 -10.52
CA VAL A 40 0.04 -2.10 -10.20
C VAL A 40 1.21 -2.28 -9.24
N MET A 41 2.38 -1.69 -9.52
CA MET A 41 3.57 -1.80 -8.68
C MET A 41 3.32 -1.30 -7.26
N LEU A 42 2.68 -0.13 -7.11
CA LEU A 42 2.37 0.45 -5.81
C LEU A 42 1.28 -0.34 -5.07
N THR A 43 0.32 -0.93 -5.79
CA THR A 43 -0.73 -1.74 -5.19
C THR A 43 -0.17 -3.04 -4.62
N LEU A 44 0.76 -3.71 -5.31
CA LEU A 44 1.47 -4.88 -4.80
C LEU A 44 2.27 -4.54 -3.53
N LYS A 45 2.99 -3.43 -3.55
CA LYS A 45 3.77 -2.95 -2.40
C LYS A 45 2.88 -2.57 -1.21
N TYR A 46 1.66 -2.10 -1.46
CA TYR A 46 0.71 -1.70 -0.42
C TYR A 46 0.35 -2.87 0.51
N GLY A 47 0.02 -4.04 -0.04
CA GLY A 47 -0.29 -5.24 0.75
C GLY A 47 0.87 -5.62 1.67
N SER A 48 2.06 -5.80 1.10
CA SER A 48 3.27 -6.12 1.85
C SER A 48 3.57 -5.08 2.95
N LYS A 49 3.43 -3.79 2.63
CA LYS A 49 3.69 -2.71 3.58
C LYS A 49 2.73 -2.72 4.77
N ILE A 50 1.44 -2.94 4.56
CA ILE A 50 0.44 -2.98 5.64
C ILE A 50 0.79 -4.04 6.68
N PHE A 51 1.11 -5.25 6.23
CA PHE A 51 1.47 -6.35 7.14
C PHE A 51 2.82 -6.11 7.82
N SER A 52 3.82 -5.61 7.09
CA SER A 52 5.12 -5.26 7.66
C SER A 52 5.01 -4.18 8.74
N ASP A 53 4.20 -3.14 8.50
CA ASP A 53 3.99 -2.05 9.47
C ASP A 53 3.19 -2.54 10.69
N LEU A 54 2.22 -3.45 10.50
CA LEU A 54 1.49 -4.07 11.61
C LEU A 54 2.41 -4.96 12.44
N TYR A 55 3.22 -5.82 11.79
CA TYR A 55 4.19 -6.68 12.46
C TYR A 55 5.19 -5.88 13.30
N LYS A 56 5.72 -4.77 12.76
CA LYS A 56 6.60 -3.86 13.50
C LYS A 56 5.90 -3.26 14.71
N SER A 57 4.64 -2.85 14.56
CA SER A 57 3.85 -2.29 15.66
C SER A 57 3.60 -3.31 16.77
N MET A 58 3.31 -4.56 16.41
CA MET A 58 3.16 -5.67 17.35
C MET A 58 4.47 -5.98 18.09
N LYS A 59 5.58 -6.00 17.36
CA LYS A 59 6.93 -6.23 17.92
C LYS A 59 7.35 -5.13 18.90
N LEU A 60 6.96 -3.87 18.64
CA LEU A 60 7.22 -2.75 19.53
C LEU A 60 6.32 -2.76 20.77
N TRP A 61 5.09 -3.25 20.64
CA TRP A 61 4.18 -3.38 21.76
C TRP A 61 4.64 -4.48 22.73
N ASP A 62 4.74 -5.73 22.25
CA ASP A 62 5.27 -6.86 23.01
C ASP A 62 5.79 -7.96 22.09
N LYS A 63 7.11 -8.07 22.02
CA LYS A 63 7.79 -9.07 21.22
C LYS A 63 7.52 -10.50 21.71
N HIS A 64 7.38 -10.69 23.03
CA HIS A 64 7.18 -12.03 23.61
C HIS A 64 5.80 -12.56 23.25
N THR A 65 4.77 -11.77 23.44
CA THR A 65 3.39 -12.10 23.06
C THR A 65 3.28 -12.31 21.54
N LEU A 66 3.93 -11.47 20.71
CA LEU A 66 3.97 -11.68 19.26
C LEU A 66 4.55 -13.05 18.91
N ASN A 67 5.72 -13.40 19.47
CA ASN A 67 6.36 -14.68 19.21
C ASN A 67 5.51 -15.87 19.68
N HIS A 68 4.81 -15.74 20.80
CA HIS A 68 3.87 -16.76 21.28
C HIS A 68 2.79 -17.06 20.23
N PHE A 69 2.15 -16.04 19.65
CA PHE A 69 1.11 -16.28 18.64
C PHE A 69 1.69 -16.78 17.30
N ILE A 70 2.85 -16.28 16.88
CA ILE A 70 3.52 -16.77 15.67
C ILE A 70 3.91 -18.24 15.82
N SER A 71 4.33 -18.70 17.01
CA SER A 71 4.71 -20.09 17.24
C SER A 71 3.56 -21.10 17.06
N LYS A 72 2.30 -20.64 17.13
CA LYS A 72 1.13 -21.46 16.83
C LYS A 72 0.94 -21.75 15.33
N VAL A 73 1.57 -20.96 14.47
CA VAL A 73 1.52 -21.13 13.01
C VAL A 73 2.69 -22.03 12.58
N PRO A 74 2.45 -23.09 11.79
CA PRO A 74 3.48 -23.99 11.31
C PRO A 74 4.60 -23.27 10.56
N VAL A 75 5.84 -23.81 10.67
CA VAL A 75 7.03 -23.23 10.04
C VAL A 75 7.00 -23.31 8.51
N GLU A 76 6.20 -24.18 7.95
CA GLU A 76 5.97 -24.36 6.52
C GLU A 76 5.35 -23.14 5.86
N TYR A 77 4.71 -22.26 6.64
CA TYR A 77 4.21 -20.96 6.14
C TYR A 77 5.32 -19.94 5.86
N GLY A 78 6.58 -20.24 6.23
CA GLY A 78 7.74 -19.43 5.93
C GLY A 78 8.32 -18.69 7.13
N ASN A 79 8.84 -17.48 6.91
CA ASN A 79 9.48 -16.66 7.95
C ASN A 79 8.45 -16.07 8.94
N ASP A 80 8.93 -15.45 10.02
CA ASP A 80 8.06 -14.90 11.08
C ASP A 80 7.02 -13.88 10.58
N LEU A 81 7.35 -13.09 9.55
CA LEU A 81 6.39 -12.15 8.96
C LEU A 81 5.29 -12.90 8.19
N GLU A 82 5.66 -13.93 7.43
CA GLU A 82 4.72 -14.74 6.66
C GLU A 82 3.79 -15.53 7.59
N ARG A 83 4.33 -16.10 8.66
CA ARG A 83 3.56 -16.77 9.71
C ARG A 83 2.63 -15.79 10.43
N PHE A 84 3.09 -14.57 10.71
CA PHE A 84 2.24 -13.53 11.26
C PHE A 84 1.10 -13.13 10.30
N ILE A 85 1.37 -13.05 9.00
CA ILE A 85 0.34 -12.81 7.98
C ILE A 85 -0.70 -13.94 8.02
N ALA A 86 -0.27 -15.19 8.01
CA ALA A 86 -1.15 -16.36 8.12
C ALA A 86 -2.01 -16.30 9.40
N PHE A 87 -1.39 -16.01 10.55
CA PHE A 87 -2.10 -15.81 11.82
C PHE A 87 -3.19 -14.74 11.73
N VAL A 88 -2.90 -13.59 11.10
CA VAL A 88 -3.86 -12.48 11.00
C VAL A 88 -4.98 -12.79 10.02
N VAL A 89 -4.71 -13.51 8.92
CA VAL A 89 -5.63 -13.65 7.78
C VAL A 89 -6.48 -14.90 7.85
N LEU A 90 -5.90 -16.06 8.20
CA LEU A 90 -6.57 -17.34 8.08
C LEU A 90 -7.62 -17.55 9.18
N SER A 91 -8.75 -18.15 8.80
CA SER A 91 -9.88 -18.38 9.71
C SER A 91 -9.57 -19.38 10.82
N GLU A 92 -8.66 -20.32 10.59
CA GLU A 92 -8.24 -21.33 11.58
C GLU A 92 -7.67 -20.71 12.86
N TYR A 93 -7.05 -19.52 12.77
CA TYR A 93 -6.50 -18.78 13.93
C TYR A 93 -7.50 -17.80 14.56
N GLU A 94 -8.78 -17.86 14.23
CA GLU A 94 -9.79 -16.94 14.81
C GLU A 94 -9.89 -17.03 16.34
N PRO A 95 -9.88 -18.22 16.97
CA PRO A 95 -9.87 -18.32 18.44
C PRO A 95 -8.65 -17.61 19.06
N ASP A 96 -7.47 -17.87 18.53
CA ASP A 96 -6.23 -17.26 19.02
C ASP A 96 -6.21 -15.74 18.82
N ARG A 97 -6.79 -15.24 17.72
CA ARG A 97 -6.96 -13.79 17.53
C ARG A 97 -7.91 -13.15 18.55
N LYS A 98 -8.95 -13.87 18.99
CA LYS A 98 -9.82 -13.40 20.09
C LYS A 98 -9.04 -13.25 21.39
N ASP A 99 -8.16 -14.21 21.70
CA ASP A 99 -7.27 -14.12 22.86
C ASP A 99 -6.32 -12.91 22.73
N LEU A 100 -5.72 -12.72 21.57
CA LEU A 100 -4.90 -11.52 21.30
C LEU A 100 -5.72 -10.23 21.48
N TYR A 101 -6.96 -10.18 21.03
CA TYR A 101 -7.82 -9.00 21.22
C TYR A 101 -8.11 -8.72 22.69
N ASN A 102 -8.23 -9.73 23.52
CA ASN A 102 -8.40 -9.57 24.97
C ASN A 102 -7.12 -8.99 25.61
N LEU A 103 -5.93 -9.46 25.20
CA LEU A 103 -4.66 -8.92 25.67
C LEU A 103 -4.43 -7.45 25.22
N LEU A 104 -5.00 -7.07 24.08
CA LEU A 104 -4.93 -5.72 23.53
C LEU A 104 -6.02 -4.78 24.03
N ASN A 105 -6.70 -5.11 25.13
CA ASN A 105 -7.80 -4.29 25.64
C ASN A 105 -7.38 -2.84 25.93
N ASP A 106 -6.18 -2.64 26.49
CA ASP A 106 -5.62 -1.32 26.79
C ASP A 106 -4.97 -0.63 25.57
N PHE A 107 -4.95 -1.29 24.41
CA PHE A 107 -4.38 -0.81 23.17
C PHE A 107 -5.39 -0.83 22.02
N PRO A 108 -6.48 -0.06 22.11
CA PRO A 108 -7.62 -0.16 21.21
C PRO A 108 -7.26 0.12 19.74
N LEU A 109 -6.29 1.00 19.49
CA LEU A 109 -5.84 1.29 18.13
C LEU A 109 -5.14 0.10 17.47
N LEU A 110 -4.27 -0.60 18.20
CA LEU A 110 -3.57 -1.77 17.67
C LEU A 110 -4.54 -2.93 17.46
N ARG A 111 -5.45 -3.16 18.42
CA ARG A 111 -6.56 -4.11 18.31
C ARG A 111 -7.41 -3.84 17.06
N TYR A 112 -7.81 -2.60 16.84
CA TYR A 112 -8.60 -2.20 15.67
C TYR A 112 -7.83 -2.40 14.35
N ARG A 113 -6.52 -2.13 14.32
CA ARG A 113 -5.68 -2.35 13.13
C ARG A 113 -5.65 -3.83 12.74
N ILE A 114 -5.45 -4.74 13.70
CA ILE A 114 -5.46 -6.20 13.43
C ILE A 114 -6.82 -6.61 12.90
N TYR A 115 -7.91 -6.21 13.55
CA TYR A 115 -9.28 -6.50 13.11
C TYR A 115 -9.55 -5.96 11.69
N SER A 116 -9.20 -4.71 11.43
CA SER A 116 -9.42 -4.08 10.13
C SER A 116 -8.64 -4.77 9.01
N ILE A 117 -7.39 -5.19 9.27
CA ILE A 117 -6.57 -5.90 8.30
C ILE A 117 -7.13 -7.31 8.07
N ASN A 118 -7.49 -8.04 9.12
CA ASN A 118 -8.16 -9.33 8.97
C ASN A 118 -9.39 -9.21 8.08
N LYS A 119 -10.31 -8.28 8.37
CA LYS A 119 -11.51 -8.07 7.57
C LYS A 119 -11.24 -7.78 6.09
N LYS A 120 -10.14 -7.08 5.78
CA LYS A 120 -9.75 -6.72 4.39
C LYS A 120 -9.07 -7.85 3.64
N PHE A 121 -8.46 -8.80 4.34
CA PHE A 121 -7.62 -9.82 3.72
C PHE A 121 -8.04 -11.27 4.01
N SER A 122 -9.16 -11.49 4.72
CA SER A 122 -9.61 -12.83 5.11
C SER A 122 -10.23 -13.65 3.98
N THR A 123 -10.65 -13.04 2.89
CA THR A 123 -11.27 -13.76 1.76
C THR A 123 -10.71 -13.25 0.42
N PRO A 124 -10.66 -14.10 -0.64
CA PRO A 124 -10.24 -13.67 -1.97
C PRO A 124 -11.02 -12.45 -2.48
N LYS A 125 -12.32 -12.39 -2.22
CA LYS A 125 -13.16 -11.25 -2.60
C LYS A 125 -12.74 -9.98 -1.87
N SER A 126 -12.57 -10.01 -0.55
CA SER A 126 -12.17 -8.83 0.23
C SER A 126 -10.76 -8.35 -0.14
N ILE A 127 -9.86 -9.25 -0.48
CA ILE A 127 -8.53 -8.93 -1.01
C ILE A 127 -8.66 -8.18 -2.34
N HIS A 128 -9.39 -8.75 -3.29
CA HIS A 128 -9.63 -8.13 -4.60
C HIS A 128 -10.25 -6.75 -4.45
N ASP A 129 -11.30 -6.60 -3.65
CA ASP A 129 -11.98 -5.31 -3.44
C ASP A 129 -11.05 -4.27 -2.78
N THR A 130 -10.23 -4.71 -1.81
CA THR A 130 -9.25 -3.85 -1.15
C THR A 130 -8.19 -3.36 -2.12
N MET A 131 -7.63 -4.25 -2.94
CA MET A 131 -6.59 -3.92 -3.93
C MET A 131 -7.15 -3.05 -5.06
N SER A 132 -8.33 -3.37 -5.58
CA SER A 132 -9.01 -2.59 -6.62
C SER A 132 -9.35 -1.18 -6.14
N ASN A 133 -9.82 -1.03 -4.91
CA ASN A 133 -10.07 0.28 -4.31
C ASN A 133 -8.79 1.09 -4.13
N HIS A 134 -7.68 0.45 -3.73
CA HIS A 134 -6.38 1.09 -3.61
C HIS A 134 -5.87 1.56 -4.98
N MET A 135 -5.91 0.69 -5.98
CA MET A 135 -5.53 0.99 -7.37
C MET A 135 -6.32 2.18 -7.91
N ARG A 136 -7.63 2.22 -7.71
CA ARG A 136 -8.49 3.33 -8.14
C ARG A 136 -8.08 4.66 -7.50
N LYS A 137 -7.76 4.67 -6.21
CA LYS A 137 -7.27 5.87 -5.50
C LYS A 137 -5.91 6.32 -6.04
N LEU A 138 -4.99 5.38 -6.26
CA LEU A 138 -3.68 5.68 -6.86
C LEU A 138 -3.83 6.28 -8.27
N SER A 139 -4.66 5.67 -9.11
CA SER A 139 -4.95 6.16 -10.46
C SER A 139 -5.46 7.60 -10.43
N TRP A 140 -6.36 7.92 -9.50
CA TRP A 140 -6.86 9.28 -9.32
C TRP A 140 -5.74 10.25 -8.90
N HIS A 141 -4.88 9.86 -7.96
CA HIS A 141 -3.76 10.70 -7.52
C HIS A 141 -2.74 10.93 -8.62
N ILE A 142 -2.33 9.89 -9.36
CA ILE A 142 -1.39 9.98 -10.48
C ILE A 142 -1.92 10.95 -11.55
N ARG A 143 -3.19 10.80 -11.95
CA ARG A 143 -3.83 11.69 -12.92
C ARG A 143 -3.95 13.14 -12.43
N ARG A 144 -4.16 13.35 -11.12
CA ARG A 144 -4.16 14.67 -10.52
C ARG A 144 -2.78 15.32 -10.59
N ILE A 145 -1.72 14.58 -10.23
CA ILE A 145 -0.33 15.04 -10.33
C ILE A 145 0.01 15.43 -11.79
N TYR A 146 -0.37 14.58 -12.74
CA TYR A 146 -0.18 14.85 -14.17
C TYR A 146 -0.83 16.16 -14.62
N ARG A 147 -2.10 16.39 -14.24
CA ARG A 147 -2.82 17.63 -14.58
C ARG A 147 -2.16 18.85 -13.95
N THR A 148 -1.75 18.77 -12.70
CA THR A 148 -1.04 19.86 -12.02
C THR A 148 0.28 20.18 -12.74
N ARG A 149 1.06 19.18 -13.12
CA ARG A 149 2.30 19.33 -13.88
C ARG A 149 2.04 20.04 -15.23
N ASN A 150 1.04 19.60 -15.97
CA ASN A 150 0.71 20.21 -17.27
C ASN A 150 0.29 21.68 -17.12
N SER A 151 -0.55 22.00 -16.14
CA SER A 151 -0.91 23.40 -15.85
C SER A 151 0.31 24.27 -15.51
N MET A 152 1.28 23.73 -14.75
CA MET A 152 2.51 24.45 -14.43
C MET A 152 3.36 24.73 -15.68
N VAL A 153 3.49 23.75 -16.58
CA VAL A 153 4.27 23.93 -17.82
C VAL A 153 3.62 24.97 -18.74
N HIS A 154 2.31 24.95 -18.91
CA HIS A 154 1.59 25.95 -19.70
C HIS A 154 1.76 27.38 -19.13
N ASN A 155 1.57 27.55 -17.82
CA ASN A 155 1.72 28.85 -17.18
C ASN A 155 3.16 29.41 -17.28
N LEU A 156 4.18 28.55 -17.31
CA LEU A 156 5.57 28.99 -17.54
C LEU A 156 5.79 29.39 -18.98
N SER A 157 5.16 28.73 -19.93
CA SER A 157 5.21 29.08 -21.35
C SER A 157 4.61 30.47 -21.62
N ASP A 158 3.40 30.71 -21.03
CA ASP A 158 2.68 31.98 -21.19
C ASP A 158 3.36 33.19 -20.49
N ALA A 159 4.25 32.93 -19.53
CA ALA A 159 4.99 33.98 -18.83
C ALA A 159 6.30 34.39 -19.54
N LEU A 160 6.69 33.67 -20.61
CA LEU A 160 7.91 33.89 -21.36
C LEU A 160 7.69 34.63 -22.70
N PHE A 161 6.43 34.87 -23.06
CA PHE A 161 5.97 35.63 -24.22
C PHE A 161 5.11 36.82 -23.81
#